data_f576da09094f1b828302d0f7b530cd4a
#
_entry.id   f576da09094f1b828302d0f7b530cd4a
#
_cell.length_a   1.000
_cell.length_b   1.000
_cell.length_c   1.000
_cell.angle_alpha   90.00
_cell.angle_beta   90.00
_cell.angle_gamma   90.00
#
_symmetry.space_group_name_H-M   'P 1'
#
loop_
_entity.id
_entity.type
_entity.pdbx_description
1 polymer ?
#
loop_
_entity_poly.entity_id
_entity_poly.type
_entity_poly.pdbx_seq_one_letter_code
_entity_poly.pdbx_strand_id
1 'polypeptide(L)'
;MASVVGQNEILLNSKRYKIAGPVRKTLVSIAAPRFTIGDTQRGADPRASILTQNDFRGGIGWNRGLDAGSIDRAWWTNCQTRFKGHVLLPRASTAVTNDHTGEINSITPYQVTGEASESLYVVFRPGGVYRYADTNNTWEDLSLTLTNPTSQAITFTHSDGVNYLIFARGDKGYTWTKDGSSYTSPDGTSTTQHRVAYFTVWHGTLWGISEDGTLKNWASGPESTATNKAKLPLPNDYVTGLLVYRDAAGSPIIYATTKVGLWAYDETNNRWEETELRTPFHIKSGQGATVWRESIYFPVGNAIYKYQTGANTAVVSLVGFDKDHGVPSTYQGQINRLIGTHNDLLAFVNADIPEVTYTAQGGAGEGTGGHSPVVGGLGTSAILGYNEQAWEVKWTSPNNLGLRAGAVGSPYLKDYRLFFAVGSTMYKMDLSPDVINPNEIADFQYALSGTLETPWFDGGDAAGNKLALALRAVTSGCTSDIHIKIEYATDFTESYTNLITNIITNGTNEYEFNSGVGVEFASIKFKLTFTSNDADNSPDLNLIELRWREKIPPKFGFSVSVDAAKVYKGNTPKQMMEDITTVINTNTLVAFTYKDNDSDRTYNVDLVSASGFEFTGLDERSQIQLQLVET
;
A
#
# COMPACT_ATOMS: atom_id res chain seq x y z
N MET A 1 36.83 42.67 -16.48
CA MET A 1 36.76 43.09 -15.04
C MET A 1 38.18 43.31 -14.57
N ALA A 2 38.45 44.41 -13.86
CA ALA A 2 39.79 44.63 -13.30
C ALA A 2 40.07 43.53 -12.26
N SER A 3 41.29 42.95 -12.28
CA SER A 3 41.71 41.92 -11.32
C SER A 3 41.58 42.47 -9.90
N VAL A 4 40.90 41.73 -9.05
CA VAL A 4 40.68 42.09 -7.65
C VAL A 4 41.94 41.89 -6.83
N VAL A 5 42.84 40.98 -7.25
CA VAL A 5 44.05 40.58 -6.50
C VAL A 5 45.28 40.68 -7.42
N GLY A 6 46.40 41.21 -6.90
CA GLY A 6 47.70 41.20 -7.60
C GLY A 6 48.37 39.81 -7.55
N GLN A 7 49.42 39.62 -8.39
CA GLN A 7 50.13 38.33 -8.45
C GLN A 7 50.78 37.88 -7.10
N ASN A 8 51.15 38.85 -6.27
CA ASN A 8 51.75 38.59 -4.94
C ASN A 8 50.80 38.99 -3.78
N GLU A 9 49.54 38.86 -4.00
CA GLU A 9 48.52 39.25 -3.04
C GLU A 9 47.49 38.13 -2.84
N ILE A 10 46.88 38.10 -1.67
CA ILE A 10 45.65 37.35 -1.37
C ILE A 10 44.63 38.30 -0.76
N LEU A 11 43.37 37.93 -0.89
CA LEU A 11 42.26 38.51 -0.17
C LEU A 11 41.71 37.46 0.77
N LEU A 12 41.72 37.72 2.08
CA LEU A 12 41.18 36.85 3.09
C LEU A 12 40.18 37.67 3.92
N ASN A 13 38.94 37.22 3.97
CA ASN A 13 37.84 37.94 4.62
C ASN A 13 37.78 39.44 4.23
N SER A 14 37.86 39.73 2.93
CA SER A 14 37.85 41.09 2.34
C SER A 14 39.08 41.97 2.67
N LYS A 15 40.09 41.44 3.38
CA LYS A 15 41.34 42.15 3.67
C LYS A 15 42.48 41.64 2.79
N ARG A 16 43.34 42.55 2.32
CA ARG A 16 44.45 42.23 1.42
C ARG A 16 45.74 42.01 2.18
N TYR A 17 46.44 40.96 1.82
CA TYR A 17 47.75 40.62 2.39
C TYR A 17 48.75 40.37 1.26
N LYS A 18 49.98 40.80 1.48
CA LYS A 18 51.13 40.47 0.64
C LYS A 18 51.56 39.05 0.98
N ILE A 19 51.87 38.23 -0.03
CA ILE A 19 52.41 36.90 0.18
C ILE A 19 53.91 36.84 -0.05
N ALA A 20 54.62 36.06 0.75
CA ALA A 20 56.07 35.86 0.69
C ALA A 20 56.50 34.77 -0.31
N GLY A 21 55.54 34.05 -0.87
CA GLY A 21 55.77 32.97 -1.84
C GLY A 21 54.47 32.61 -2.57
N PRO A 22 54.49 31.70 -3.53
CA PRO A 22 53.30 31.28 -4.25
C PRO A 22 52.33 30.53 -3.32
N VAL A 23 51.01 30.70 -3.57
CA VAL A 23 49.97 29.90 -2.93
C VAL A 23 50.12 28.46 -3.38
N ARG A 24 50.32 27.56 -2.43
CA ARG A 24 50.34 26.13 -2.72
C ARG A 24 48.95 25.53 -2.58
N LYS A 25 48.38 25.12 -3.68
CA LYS A 25 47.09 24.45 -3.76
C LYS A 25 47.33 22.94 -3.80
N THR A 26 46.71 22.21 -2.91
CA THR A 26 46.81 20.74 -2.86
C THR A 26 45.40 20.16 -2.85
N LEU A 27 45.23 19.04 -3.51
CA LEU A 27 43.97 18.30 -3.42
C LEU A 27 43.91 17.60 -2.05
N VAL A 28 42.92 17.93 -1.24
CA VAL A 28 42.70 17.29 0.05
C VAL A 28 41.66 16.17 -0.17
N SER A 29 42.15 14.91 -0.09
CA SER A 29 41.25 13.76 -0.06
C SER A 29 40.65 13.68 1.35
N ILE A 30 39.38 14.11 1.49
CA ILE A 30 38.63 13.84 2.71
C ILE A 30 38.22 12.37 2.66
N ALA A 31 38.75 11.58 3.59
CA ALA A 31 38.30 10.20 3.77
C ALA A 31 36.81 10.25 4.19
N ALA A 32 35.94 9.64 3.40
CA ALA A 32 34.55 9.51 3.75
C ALA A 32 34.41 8.89 5.16
N PRO A 33 33.51 9.39 6.00
CA PRO A 33 33.23 8.74 7.26
C PRO A 33 32.78 7.30 6.98
N ARG A 34 33.50 6.33 7.53
CA ARG A 34 33.14 4.92 7.38
C ARG A 34 31.94 4.63 8.28
N PHE A 35 30.76 4.57 7.71
CA PHE A 35 29.67 3.86 8.35
C PHE A 35 29.82 2.37 8.05
N THR A 36 30.47 1.66 8.94
CA THR A 36 30.45 0.21 8.98
C THR A 36 29.14 -0.21 9.68
N ILE A 37 28.10 -0.45 8.91
CA ILE A 37 27.08 -1.38 9.36
C ILE A 37 27.63 -2.76 9.04
N GLY A 38 27.96 -3.53 10.11
CA GLY A 38 28.69 -4.76 10.10
C GLY A 38 28.51 -5.63 8.85
N ASP A 39 29.54 -5.80 8.08
CA ASP A 39 30.12 -7.10 7.85
C ASP A 39 31.40 -7.01 7.01
N THR A 40 32.34 -7.89 7.32
CA THR A 40 33.62 -8.01 6.67
C THR A 40 33.43 -8.60 5.29
N GLN A 41 33.37 -7.77 4.28
CA GLN A 41 33.40 -8.23 2.89
C GLN A 41 34.82 -8.53 2.42
N ARG A 42 35.11 -9.79 2.25
CA ARG A 42 36.32 -10.25 1.58
C ARG A 42 36.24 -9.93 0.09
N GLY A 43 37.09 -9.05 -0.41
CA GLY A 43 37.27 -8.77 -1.84
C GLY A 43 36.44 -7.65 -2.44
N ALA A 44 35.63 -6.91 -1.65
CA ALA A 44 34.94 -5.71 -2.13
C ALA A 44 35.85 -4.47 -2.06
N ASP A 45 35.59 -3.49 -2.94
CA ASP A 45 36.17 -2.15 -2.82
C ASP A 45 35.88 -1.62 -1.42
N PRO A 46 36.88 -1.30 -0.57
CA PRO A 46 36.65 -0.83 0.79
C PRO A 46 35.90 0.51 0.86
N ARG A 47 35.65 1.14 -0.29
CA ARG A 47 34.89 2.38 -0.43
C ARG A 47 33.46 2.18 -0.90
N ALA A 48 33.08 0.96 -1.28
CA ALA A 48 31.73 0.66 -1.72
C ALA A 48 30.84 0.35 -0.53
N SER A 49 29.70 1.00 -0.47
CA SER A 49 28.60 0.66 0.43
C SER A 49 27.64 -0.29 -0.28
N ILE A 50 26.94 -1.10 0.50
CA ILE A 50 25.98 -2.08 0.00
C ILE A 50 24.64 -1.83 0.68
N LEU A 51 23.59 -1.79 -0.13
CA LEU A 51 22.22 -1.80 0.33
C LEU A 51 21.55 -3.07 -0.18
N THR A 52 21.04 -3.88 0.73
CA THR A 52 20.36 -5.14 0.42
C THR A 52 18.89 -5.05 0.74
N GLN A 53 18.03 -5.45 -0.19
CA GLN A 53 16.60 -5.61 0.02
C GLN A 53 16.15 -7.01 -0.38
N ASN A 54 15.62 -7.77 0.60
CA ASN A 54 15.09 -9.13 0.42
C ASN A 54 13.79 -9.35 1.17
N ASP A 55 13.19 -8.28 1.68
CA ASP A 55 11.92 -8.32 2.40
C ASP A 55 11.00 -7.23 1.85
N PHE A 56 9.79 -7.62 1.45
CA PHE A 56 8.77 -6.72 0.94
C PHE A 56 7.42 -6.95 1.62
N ARG A 57 7.40 -7.72 2.72
CA ARG A 57 6.19 -8.07 3.47
C ARG A 57 5.51 -6.86 4.13
N GLY A 58 6.23 -5.76 4.25
CA GLY A 58 5.71 -4.48 4.71
C GLY A 58 4.74 -3.80 3.72
N GLY A 59 4.47 -4.43 2.56
CA GLY A 59 3.48 -3.97 1.59
C GLY A 59 3.83 -2.65 0.90
N ILE A 60 2.80 -1.89 0.51
CA ILE A 60 2.96 -0.63 -0.22
C ILE A 60 3.20 0.52 0.75
N GLY A 61 4.20 1.34 0.45
CA GLY A 61 4.60 2.52 1.22
C GLY A 61 4.67 3.79 0.36
N TRP A 62 3.62 4.09 -0.40
CA TRP A 62 3.58 5.20 -1.36
C TRP A 62 3.88 6.58 -0.75
N ASN A 63 3.43 6.82 0.48
CA ASN A 63 3.59 8.12 1.14
C ASN A 63 4.91 8.28 1.90
N ARG A 64 5.78 7.27 1.87
CA ARG A 64 7.04 7.27 2.62
C ARG A 64 8.21 7.84 1.85
N GLY A 65 8.17 8.89 1.24
CA GLY A 65 9.28 9.60 0.61
C GLY A 65 10.66 8.93 0.70
N LEU A 66 11.62 9.60 1.30
CA LEU A 66 13.02 9.15 1.52
C LEU A 66 13.23 8.38 2.83
N ASP A 67 12.30 7.58 3.28
CA ASP A 67 12.50 6.82 4.51
C ASP A 67 13.42 5.60 4.27
N ALA A 68 14.71 5.81 4.47
CA ALA A 68 15.74 4.76 4.38
C ALA A 68 15.51 3.58 5.36
N GLY A 69 14.64 3.74 6.35
CA GLY A 69 14.24 2.67 7.29
C GLY A 69 13.22 1.68 6.72
N SER A 70 12.73 1.89 5.50
CA SER A 70 11.64 1.10 4.91
C SER A 70 12.11 0.05 3.90
N ILE A 71 13.22 -0.58 4.14
CA ILE A 71 13.74 -1.65 3.26
C ILE A 71 12.90 -2.94 3.26
N ASP A 72 11.85 -3.00 4.08
CA ASP A 72 10.88 -4.09 4.13
C ASP A 72 9.64 -3.85 3.27
N ARG A 73 9.58 -2.73 2.52
CA ARG A 73 8.42 -2.29 1.75
C ARG A 73 8.72 -2.08 0.29
N ALA A 74 7.68 -2.13 -0.53
CA ALA A 74 7.68 -1.63 -1.90
C ALA A 74 7.10 -0.21 -1.93
N TRP A 75 7.56 0.62 -2.87
CA TRP A 75 6.88 1.85 -3.22
C TRP A 75 5.52 1.55 -3.85
N TRP A 76 5.55 0.63 -4.79
CA TRP A 76 4.39 0.09 -5.48
C TRP A 76 4.60 -1.38 -5.81
N THR A 77 3.57 -2.21 -5.66
CA THR A 77 3.59 -3.59 -6.17
C THR A 77 2.19 -4.16 -6.36
N ASN A 78 2.01 -4.98 -7.39
CA ASN A 78 0.93 -5.93 -7.52
C ASN A 78 1.45 -7.38 -7.45
N CYS A 79 2.74 -7.57 -7.27
CA CYS A 79 3.36 -8.89 -7.09
C CYS A 79 3.02 -9.48 -5.72
N GLN A 80 3.20 -10.78 -5.58
CA GLN A 80 3.10 -11.45 -4.29
C GLN A 80 4.40 -11.28 -3.50
N THR A 81 4.32 -10.62 -2.35
CA THR A 81 5.49 -10.25 -1.52
C THR A 81 5.42 -10.86 -0.12
N ARG A 82 4.54 -11.81 0.09
CA ARG A 82 4.23 -12.35 1.40
C ARG A 82 5.37 -13.07 2.11
N PHE A 83 6.22 -13.76 1.34
CA PHE A 83 7.34 -14.51 1.88
C PHE A 83 8.63 -13.70 1.77
N LYS A 84 9.38 -13.61 2.87
CA LYS A 84 10.70 -13.00 2.84
C LYS A 84 11.62 -13.75 1.87
N GLY A 85 12.29 -13.02 0.99
CA GLY A 85 13.16 -13.60 -0.02
C GLY A 85 12.41 -14.22 -1.20
N HIS A 86 11.15 -13.87 -1.40
CA HIS A 86 10.36 -14.32 -2.54
C HIS A 86 9.45 -13.21 -3.02
N VAL A 87 9.60 -12.81 -4.28
CA VAL A 87 8.69 -11.93 -4.99
C VAL A 87 8.26 -12.65 -6.26
N LEU A 88 6.97 -12.94 -6.36
CA LEU A 88 6.37 -13.72 -7.42
C LEU A 88 5.34 -12.89 -8.19
N LEU A 89 5.01 -13.32 -9.39
CA LEU A 89 3.90 -12.75 -10.17
C LEU A 89 2.60 -12.68 -9.35
N PRO A 90 1.70 -11.74 -9.66
CA PRO A 90 0.37 -11.69 -9.05
C PRO A 90 -0.41 -12.99 -9.32
N ARG A 91 -1.42 -13.24 -8.51
CA ARG A 91 -2.37 -14.34 -8.77
C ARG A 91 -3.17 -14.06 -10.04
N ALA A 92 -3.40 -15.08 -10.83
CA ALA A 92 -4.32 -14.96 -11.94
C ALA A 92 -5.77 -14.81 -11.46
N SER A 93 -6.55 -14.07 -12.20
CA SER A 93 -8.00 -14.08 -12.10
C SER A 93 -8.60 -14.48 -13.44
N THR A 94 -9.55 -15.38 -13.41
CA THR A 94 -10.20 -15.87 -14.61
C THR A 94 -11.64 -15.36 -14.66
N ALA A 95 -12.01 -14.71 -15.77
CA ALA A 95 -13.38 -14.34 -16.01
C ALA A 95 -14.24 -15.58 -16.25
N VAL A 96 -15.35 -15.67 -15.55
CA VAL A 96 -16.34 -16.72 -15.75
C VAL A 96 -17.34 -16.23 -16.79
N THR A 97 -17.31 -16.85 -17.95
CA THR A 97 -18.20 -16.48 -19.05
C THR A 97 -19.64 -16.77 -18.69
N ASN A 98 -20.52 -15.81 -18.88
CA ASN A 98 -21.96 -15.96 -18.77
C ASN A 98 -22.65 -15.13 -19.86
N ASP A 99 -23.85 -15.56 -20.24
CA ASP A 99 -24.70 -14.89 -21.22
C ASP A 99 -25.79 -14.01 -20.55
N HIS A 100 -25.67 -13.80 -19.24
CA HIS A 100 -26.68 -13.08 -18.47
C HIS A 100 -26.45 -11.57 -18.51
N THR A 101 -27.53 -10.83 -18.57
CA THR A 101 -27.52 -9.37 -18.59
C THR A 101 -27.79 -8.79 -17.21
N GLY A 102 -27.18 -7.65 -16.92
CA GLY A 102 -27.33 -6.95 -15.66
C GLY A 102 -26.10 -7.06 -14.76
N GLU A 103 -26.03 -6.20 -13.74
CA GLU A 103 -24.94 -6.25 -12.77
C GLU A 103 -25.15 -7.33 -11.72
N ILE A 104 -24.07 -7.99 -11.33
CA ILE A 104 -24.10 -8.95 -10.23
C ILE A 104 -24.19 -8.18 -8.91
N ASN A 105 -25.24 -8.45 -8.14
CA ASN A 105 -25.54 -7.80 -6.87
C ASN A 105 -25.05 -8.57 -5.65
N SER A 106 -25.14 -9.92 -5.69
CA SER A 106 -24.61 -10.78 -4.64
C SER A 106 -24.13 -12.11 -5.21
N ILE A 107 -23.12 -12.68 -4.55
CA ILE A 107 -22.59 -14.03 -4.77
C ILE A 107 -22.61 -14.72 -3.42
N THR A 108 -23.23 -15.90 -3.32
CA THR A 108 -23.36 -16.63 -2.07
C THR A 108 -23.09 -18.11 -2.30
N PRO A 109 -22.07 -18.69 -1.67
CA PRO A 109 -21.88 -20.13 -1.68
C PRO A 109 -22.99 -20.82 -0.85
N TYR A 110 -23.52 -21.90 -1.37
CA TYR A 110 -24.55 -22.69 -0.68
C TYR A 110 -24.46 -24.16 -1.04
N GLN A 111 -24.50 -24.99 -0.02
CA GLN A 111 -24.54 -26.43 -0.16
C GLN A 111 -25.93 -26.95 0.25
N VAL A 112 -26.63 -27.55 -0.69
CA VAL A 112 -27.91 -28.23 -0.42
C VAL A 112 -27.65 -29.41 0.51
N THR A 113 -28.55 -29.60 1.48
CA THR A 113 -28.43 -30.73 2.43
C THR A 113 -28.40 -32.08 1.69
N GLY A 114 -27.31 -32.82 1.90
CA GLY A 114 -27.08 -34.13 1.27
C GLY A 114 -26.30 -34.06 -0.05
N GLU A 115 -26.01 -32.88 -0.61
CA GLU A 115 -25.10 -32.75 -1.75
C GLU A 115 -23.65 -32.75 -1.29
N ALA A 116 -22.76 -33.29 -2.13
CA ALA A 116 -21.33 -33.41 -1.81
C ALA A 116 -20.57 -32.09 -2.00
N SER A 117 -21.11 -31.14 -2.78
CA SER A 117 -20.43 -29.90 -3.13
C SER A 117 -21.33 -28.68 -2.96
N GLU A 118 -20.68 -27.57 -2.74
CA GLU A 118 -21.25 -26.22 -2.70
C GLU A 118 -21.42 -25.70 -4.13
N SER A 119 -22.48 -24.92 -4.36
CA SER A 119 -22.68 -24.16 -5.60
C SER A 119 -22.77 -22.67 -5.28
N LEU A 120 -22.48 -21.80 -6.24
CA LEU A 120 -22.63 -20.36 -6.07
C LEU A 120 -24.01 -19.91 -6.56
N TYR A 121 -24.72 -19.21 -5.72
CA TYR A 121 -25.98 -18.55 -6.07
C TYR A 121 -25.71 -17.07 -6.31
N VAL A 122 -25.97 -16.65 -7.54
CA VAL A 122 -25.62 -15.33 -8.04
C VAL A 122 -26.90 -14.56 -8.35
N VAL A 123 -27.05 -13.40 -7.73
CA VAL A 123 -28.19 -12.52 -7.96
C VAL A 123 -27.77 -11.38 -8.86
N PHE A 124 -28.44 -11.24 -9.99
CA PHE A 124 -28.29 -10.12 -10.91
C PHE A 124 -29.30 -9.02 -10.64
N ARG A 125 -29.00 -7.79 -10.98
CA ARG A 125 -29.98 -6.73 -11.09
C ARG A 125 -30.59 -6.75 -12.51
N PRO A 126 -31.90 -6.69 -12.67
CA PRO A 126 -32.92 -6.28 -11.67
C PRO A 126 -33.44 -7.39 -10.75
N GLY A 127 -32.90 -8.60 -10.71
CA GLY A 127 -33.32 -9.60 -9.71
C GLY A 127 -33.28 -11.05 -10.15
N GLY A 128 -32.79 -11.36 -11.35
CA GLY A 128 -32.59 -12.76 -11.80
C GLY A 128 -31.62 -13.52 -10.91
N VAL A 129 -31.93 -14.75 -10.58
CA VAL A 129 -31.09 -15.63 -9.76
C VAL A 129 -30.62 -16.82 -10.57
N TYR A 130 -29.32 -17.06 -10.52
CA TYR A 130 -28.64 -18.12 -11.24
C TYR A 130 -27.79 -18.95 -10.31
N ARG A 131 -27.64 -20.24 -10.61
CA ARG A 131 -26.71 -21.15 -9.96
C ARG A 131 -25.50 -21.37 -10.84
N TYR A 132 -24.32 -21.19 -10.29
CA TYR A 132 -23.07 -21.50 -10.96
C TYR A 132 -22.39 -22.68 -10.28
N ALA A 133 -22.11 -23.71 -11.05
CA ALA A 133 -21.34 -24.87 -10.62
C ALA A 133 -19.90 -24.77 -11.16
N ASP A 134 -18.95 -24.45 -10.29
CA ASP A 134 -17.54 -24.25 -10.69
C ASP A 134 -16.89 -25.54 -11.21
N THR A 135 -17.36 -26.70 -10.75
CA THR A 135 -16.97 -28.02 -11.25
C THR A 135 -17.02 -28.17 -12.76
N ASN A 136 -18.14 -27.74 -13.31
CA ASN A 136 -18.48 -27.95 -14.71
C ASN A 136 -18.44 -26.66 -15.52
N ASN A 137 -18.15 -25.53 -14.85
CA ASN A 137 -18.23 -24.19 -15.42
C ASN A 137 -19.61 -23.94 -16.07
N THR A 138 -20.68 -24.38 -15.39
CA THR A 138 -22.05 -24.32 -15.94
C THR A 138 -22.90 -23.35 -15.14
N TRP A 139 -23.74 -22.63 -15.89
CA TRP A 139 -24.77 -21.75 -15.33
C TRP A 139 -26.14 -22.40 -15.50
N GLU A 140 -26.97 -22.26 -14.49
CA GLU A 140 -28.36 -22.69 -14.50
C GLU A 140 -29.25 -21.51 -14.15
N ASP A 141 -30.20 -21.19 -15.02
CA ASP A 141 -31.26 -20.22 -14.74
C ASP A 141 -32.29 -20.87 -13.82
N LEU A 142 -32.44 -20.32 -12.62
CA LEU A 142 -33.39 -20.83 -11.64
C LEU A 142 -34.82 -20.34 -11.89
N SER A 143 -35.04 -19.55 -12.95
CA SER A 143 -36.33 -18.94 -13.28
C SER A 143 -36.95 -18.14 -12.12
N LEU A 144 -36.07 -17.66 -11.23
CA LEU A 144 -36.43 -16.87 -10.05
C LEU A 144 -36.07 -15.40 -10.27
N THR A 145 -37.05 -14.52 -10.09
CA THR A 145 -36.81 -13.08 -10.08
C THR A 145 -37.16 -12.50 -8.70
N LEU A 146 -36.14 -11.96 -8.04
CA LEU A 146 -36.31 -11.28 -6.74
C LEU A 146 -36.75 -9.83 -6.96
N THR A 147 -37.79 -9.42 -6.28
CA THR A 147 -38.20 -7.99 -6.21
C THR A 147 -37.34 -7.28 -5.17
N ASN A 148 -36.67 -6.18 -5.54
CA ASN A 148 -35.81 -5.38 -4.65
C ASN A 148 -34.77 -6.20 -3.85
N PRO A 149 -33.90 -7.02 -4.49
CA PRO A 149 -32.92 -7.78 -3.77
C PRO A 149 -31.90 -6.83 -3.10
N THR A 150 -31.61 -7.07 -1.82
CA THR A 150 -30.48 -6.41 -1.15
C THR A 150 -29.17 -7.09 -1.60
N SER A 151 -28.04 -6.50 -1.23
CA SER A 151 -26.72 -7.10 -1.51
C SER A 151 -26.39 -8.31 -0.60
N GLN A 152 -27.32 -8.73 0.26
CA GLN A 152 -27.11 -9.83 1.18
C GLN A 152 -27.97 -11.05 0.83
N ALA A 153 -27.30 -12.18 0.69
CA ALA A 153 -27.87 -13.50 0.88
C ALA A 153 -27.06 -14.22 1.96
N ILE A 154 -27.70 -15.09 2.71
CA ILE A 154 -27.07 -15.82 3.82
C ILE A 154 -27.44 -17.31 3.76
N THR A 155 -26.51 -18.15 4.18
CA THR A 155 -26.74 -19.57 4.44
C THR A 155 -27.02 -19.77 5.93
N PHE A 156 -27.98 -20.62 6.23
CA PHE A 156 -28.40 -20.96 7.59
C PHE A 156 -28.62 -22.45 7.71
N THR A 157 -27.96 -23.09 8.67
CA THR A 157 -28.21 -24.50 9.00
C THR A 157 -29.11 -24.54 10.24
N HIS A 158 -30.31 -25.06 10.07
CA HIS A 158 -31.25 -25.23 11.17
C HIS A 158 -30.85 -26.38 12.08
N SER A 159 -31.41 -26.43 13.29
CA SER A 159 -31.09 -27.44 14.30
C SER A 159 -31.42 -28.91 13.91
N ASP A 160 -32.26 -29.09 12.90
CA ASP A 160 -32.57 -30.42 12.30
C ASP A 160 -31.54 -30.86 11.23
N GLY A 161 -30.50 -30.03 10.99
CA GLY A 161 -29.46 -30.29 9.99
C GLY A 161 -29.81 -29.87 8.57
N VAL A 162 -30.96 -29.24 8.35
CA VAL A 162 -31.35 -28.70 7.03
C VAL A 162 -30.66 -27.36 6.78
N ASN A 163 -30.03 -27.24 5.61
CA ASN A 163 -29.44 -26.00 5.14
C ASN A 163 -30.48 -25.17 4.39
N TYR A 164 -30.48 -23.87 4.64
CA TYR A 164 -31.30 -22.88 3.94
C TYR A 164 -30.43 -21.84 3.28
N LEU A 165 -30.80 -21.41 2.09
CA LEU A 165 -30.30 -20.19 1.45
C LEU A 165 -31.40 -19.13 1.49
N ILE A 166 -31.07 -17.95 1.99
CA ILE A 166 -32.03 -16.89 2.25
C ILE A 166 -31.56 -15.62 1.57
N PHE A 167 -32.40 -15.03 0.72
CA PHE A 167 -32.17 -13.76 0.03
C PHE A 167 -32.97 -12.66 0.72
N ALA A 168 -32.31 -11.63 1.23
CA ALA A 168 -32.96 -10.46 1.77
C ALA A 168 -33.50 -9.57 0.64
N ARG A 169 -34.69 -8.98 0.86
CA ARG A 169 -35.41 -8.16 -0.13
C ARG A 169 -35.82 -6.78 0.42
N GLY A 170 -35.16 -6.34 1.49
CA GLY A 170 -35.45 -5.06 2.11
C GLY A 170 -36.91 -4.90 2.56
N ASP A 171 -37.59 -3.94 1.98
CA ASP A 171 -39.00 -3.63 2.29
C ASP A 171 -40.02 -4.68 1.77
N LYS A 172 -39.56 -5.61 0.92
CA LYS A 172 -40.40 -6.65 0.28
C LYS A 172 -40.35 -8.01 0.99
N GLY A 173 -39.56 -8.14 2.05
CA GLY A 173 -39.44 -9.39 2.78
C GLY A 173 -38.18 -10.17 2.43
N TYR A 174 -38.29 -11.49 2.37
CA TYR A 174 -37.19 -12.39 2.01
C TYR A 174 -37.69 -13.55 1.16
N THR A 175 -36.77 -14.21 0.49
CA THR A 175 -37.03 -15.45 -0.25
C THR A 175 -36.04 -16.50 0.23
N TRP A 176 -36.47 -17.73 0.41
CA TRP A 176 -35.60 -18.82 0.85
C TRP A 176 -35.81 -20.10 0.05
N THR A 177 -34.80 -20.94 0.08
CA THR A 177 -34.82 -22.31 -0.46
C THR A 177 -34.06 -23.24 0.47
N LYS A 178 -34.42 -24.54 0.46
CA LYS A 178 -33.68 -25.62 1.14
C LYS A 178 -33.18 -26.68 0.17
N ASP A 179 -33.72 -26.75 -1.03
CA ASP A 179 -33.39 -27.70 -2.09
C ASP A 179 -32.67 -27.07 -3.28
N GLY A 180 -32.46 -25.75 -3.25
CA GLY A 180 -31.80 -25.01 -4.32
C GLY A 180 -32.61 -24.83 -5.60
N SER A 181 -33.84 -25.33 -5.64
CA SER A 181 -34.70 -25.31 -6.81
C SER A 181 -36.11 -24.78 -6.56
N SER A 182 -36.65 -25.05 -5.37
CA SER A 182 -37.97 -24.57 -4.95
C SER A 182 -37.84 -23.38 -4.03
N TYR A 183 -38.49 -22.27 -4.35
CA TYR A 183 -38.35 -21.02 -3.61
C TYR A 183 -39.65 -20.60 -2.96
N THR A 184 -39.55 -20.20 -1.70
CA THR A 184 -40.68 -19.69 -0.91
C THR A 184 -40.42 -18.25 -0.56
N SER A 185 -41.40 -17.39 -0.85
CA SER A 185 -41.41 -15.97 -0.47
C SER A 185 -42.57 -15.73 0.48
N PRO A 186 -42.34 -15.58 1.79
CA PRO A 186 -43.41 -15.34 2.75
C PRO A 186 -43.92 -13.90 2.71
N ASP A 187 -43.81 -13.23 1.60
CA ASP A 187 -44.24 -11.85 1.38
C ASP A 187 -45.73 -11.70 1.11
N GLY A 188 -46.53 -12.49 1.77
CA GLY A 188 -47.96 -12.17 1.77
C GLY A 188 -48.14 -10.66 1.99
N THR A 189 -48.85 -10.04 1.11
CA THR A 189 -49.01 -8.61 0.81
C THR A 189 -49.31 -7.67 1.99
N SER A 190 -49.25 -8.10 3.24
CA SER A 190 -49.77 -7.30 4.34
C SER A 190 -48.98 -7.25 5.64
N THR A 191 -47.92 -7.98 5.83
CA THR A 191 -47.30 -7.96 7.15
C THR A 191 -45.90 -7.39 7.16
N THR A 192 -45.69 -6.30 7.86
CA THR A 192 -44.38 -5.74 8.28
C THR A 192 -43.45 -6.79 8.94
N GLN A 193 -43.99 -7.94 9.31
CA GLN A 193 -43.27 -9.03 9.96
C GLN A 193 -42.19 -9.68 9.08
N HIS A 194 -42.37 -9.64 7.76
CA HIS A 194 -41.43 -10.29 6.82
C HIS A 194 -40.40 -9.34 6.18
N ARG A 195 -40.47 -8.04 6.45
CA ARG A 195 -39.52 -7.08 5.92
C ARG A 195 -38.17 -7.27 6.60
N VAL A 196 -37.12 -7.53 5.83
CA VAL A 196 -35.77 -7.73 6.33
C VAL A 196 -34.75 -7.19 5.33
N ALA A 197 -33.86 -6.36 5.81
CA ALA A 197 -32.76 -5.81 5.04
C ALA A 197 -31.48 -6.66 5.17
N TYR A 198 -31.22 -7.15 6.38
CA TYR A 198 -30.01 -7.93 6.68
C TYR A 198 -30.33 -9.07 7.64
N PHE A 199 -29.63 -10.18 7.44
CA PHE A 199 -29.70 -11.38 8.29
C PHE A 199 -28.38 -11.69 8.98
N THR A 200 -28.46 -12.41 10.09
CA THR A 200 -27.32 -13.08 10.74
C THR A 200 -27.79 -14.37 11.43
N VAL A 201 -26.86 -15.24 11.75
CA VAL A 201 -27.13 -16.45 12.54
C VAL A 201 -26.53 -16.24 13.93
N TRP A 202 -27.35 -16.38 14.96
CA TRP A 202 -26.94 -16.26 16.35
C TRP A 202 -27.57 -17.34 17.21
N HIS A 203 -26.76 -18.02 18.02
CA HIS A 203 -27.19 -19.15 18.83
C HIS A 203 -27.96 -20.24 18.05
N GLY A 204 -27.52 -20.51 16.81
CA GLY A 204 -28.16 -21.52 15.97
C GLY A 204 -29.57 -21.14 15.47
N THR A 205 -29.97 -19.90 15.63
CA THR A 205 -31.26 -19.38 15.15
C THR A 205 -31.04 -18.27 14.13
N LEU A 206 -32.03 -18.07 13.26
CA LEU A 206 -32.01 -17.01 12.26
C LEU A 206 -32.50 -15.70 12.88
N TRP A 207 -31.71 -14.66 12.69
CA TRP A 207 -32.02 -13.28 13.09
C TRP A 207 -31.95 -12.35 11.89
N GLY A 208 -32.76 -11.31 11.91
CA GLY A 208 -32.75 -10.31 10.85
C GLY A 208 -33.14 -8.94 11.36
N ILE A 209 -32.76 -7.91 10.63
CA ILE A 209 -33.13 -6.52 10.92
C ILE A 209 -33.81 -5.90 9.71
N SER A 210 -34.90 -5.19 9.94
CA SER A 210 -35.60 -4.45 8.89
C SER A 210 -35.00 -3.06 8.69
N GLU A 211 -35.33 -2.42 7.57
CA GLU A 211 -34.86 -1.06 7.23
C GLU A 211 -35.25 -0.02 8.27
N ASP A 212 -36.40 -0.23 8.99
CA ASP A 212 -36.81 0.62 10.09
C ASP A 212 -36.07 0.38 11.40
N GLY A 213 -35.07 -0.53 11.40
CA GLY A 213 -34.26 -0.87 12.55
C GLY A 213 -34.86 -1.89 13.51
N THR A 214 -35.99 -2.52 13.18
CA THR A 214 -36.60 -3.56 14.04
C THR A 214 -35.86 -4.89 13.89
N LEU A 215 -35.27 -5.36 14.98
CA LEU A 215 -34.65 -6.69 15.07
C LEU A 215 -35.75 -7.77 15.17
N LYS A 216 -35.51 -8.89 14.50
CA LYS A 216 -36.45 -10.02 14.41
C LYS A 216 -35.72 -11.34 14.62
N ASN A 217 -36.43 -12.32 15.19
CA ASN A 217 -35.92 -13.66 15.40
C ASN A 217 -36.90 -14.72 14.84
N TRP A 218 -36.36 -15.72 14.16
CA TRP A 218 -37.07 -16.90 13.65
C TRP A 218 -36.59 -18.13 14.41
N ALA A 219 -37.26 -18.44 15.52
CA ALA A 219 -36.85 -19.53 16.41
C ALA A 219 -36.89 -20.92 15.75
N SER A 220 -37.78 -21.13 14.78
CA SER A 220 -37.96 -22.41 14.08
C SER A 220 -37.62 -22.32 12.58
N GLY A 221 -36.63 -21.48 12.24
CA GLY A 221 -36.16 -21.30 10.86
C GLY A 221 -37.03 -20.38 10.00
N PRO A 222 -36.67 -20.15 8.73
CA PRO A 222 -37.29 -19.16 7.85
C PRO A 222 -38.75 -19.48 7.49
N GLU A 223 -39.20 -20.69 7.75
CA GLU A 223 -40.60 -21.15 7.55
C GLU A 223 -41.55 -20.61 8.64
N SER A 224 -41.02 -20.18 9.77
CA SER A 224 -41.80 -19.73 10.92
C SER A 224 -42.07 -18.23 10.89
N THR A 225 -43.03 -17.80 11.75
CA THR A 225 -43.31 -16.39 11.95
C THR A 225 -42.23 -15.74 12.80
N ALA A 226 -41.71 -14.61 12.35
CA ALA A 226 -40.72 -13.86 13.10
C ALA A 226 -41.30 -13.20 14.36
N THR A 227 -40.53 -13.21 15.43
CA THR A 227 -40.82 -12.43 16.64
C THR A 227 -40.07 -11.11 16.61
N ASN A 228 -40.78 -9.98 16.72
CA ASN A 228 -40.14 -8.67 16.85
C ASN A 228 -39.45 -8.53 18.21
N LYS A 229 -38.23 -8.01 18.17
CA LYS A 229 -37.40 -7.67 19.32
C LYS A 229 -37.20 -6.16 19.40
N ALA A 230 -36.05 -5.71 19.86
CA ALA A 230 -35.71 -4.30 19.99
C ALA A 230 -35.72 -3.54 18.65
N LYS A 231 -36.08 -2.29 18.69
CA LYS A 231 -35.93 -1.35 17.57
C LYS A 231 -34.75 -0.42 17.82
N LEU A 232 -33.89 -0.22 16.81
CA LEU A 232 -32.84 0.77 16.86
C LEU A 232 -33.42 2.19 17.02
N PRO A 233 -32.85 3.03 17.92
CA PRO A 233 -33.30 4.40 18.09
C PRO A 233 -32.71 5.33 17.03
N LEU A 234 -32.78 4.93 15.77
CA LEU A 234 -32.27 5.65 14.62
C LEU A 234 -33.38 5.83 13.57
N PRO A 235 -33.24 6.83 12.67
CA PRO A 235 -34.15 6.96 11.54
C PRO A 235 -34.16 5.70 10.66
N ASN A 236 -35.20 5.51 9.89
CA ASN A 236 -35.31 4.47 8.89
C ASN A 236 -34.13 4.59 7.91
N ASP A 237 -33.73 3.48 7.30
CA ASP A 237 -32.59 3.37 6.35
C ASP A 237 -31.18 3.61 6.93
N TYR A 238 -31.05 3.73 8.27
CA TYR A 238 -29.74 3.89 8.88
C TYR A 238 -28.97 2.57 9.02
N VAL A 239 -29.64 1.44 8.98
CA VAL A 239 -29.00 0.11 9.07
C VAL A 239 -28.29 -0.21 7.76
N THR A 240 -27.04 -0.67 7.87
CA THR A 240 -26.20 -1.03 6.73
C THR A 240 -25.67 -2.47 6.79
N GLY A 241 -25.91 -3.19 7.90
CA GLY A 241 -25.56 -4.58 8.06
C GLY A 241 -25.90 -5.13 9.45
N LEU A 242 -25.79 -6.45 9.58
CA LEU A 242 -25.97 -7.18 10.83
C LEU A 242 -24.88 -8.25 10.92
N LEU A 243 -24.24 -8.38 12.08
CA LEU A 243 -23.17 -9.34 12.30
C LEU A 243 -23.14 -9.84 13.75
N VAL A 244 -22.48 -10.96 13.99
CA VAL A 244 -22.28 -11.50 15.33
C VAL A 244 -20.81 -11.36 15.70
N TYR A 245 -20.55 -10.82 16.89
CA TYR A 245 -19.21 -10.71 17.44
C TYR A 245 -19.29 -10.79 18.97
N ARG A 246 -18.18 -10.98 19.64
CA ARG A 246 -18.12 -11.10 21.11
C ARG A 246 -18.34 -9.75 21.82
N ASP A 247 -18.96 -9.80 22.99
CA ASP A 247 -19.01 -8.71 23.96
C ASP A 247 -17.72 -8.60 24.79
N ALA A 248 -17.70 -7.74 25.80
CA ALA A 248 -16.58 -7.59 26.73
C ALA A 248 -16.32 -8.84 27.60
N ALA A 249 -17.32 -9.68 27.79
CA ALA A 249 -17.21 -10.95 28.53
C ALA A 249 -16.77 -12.13 27.63
N GLY A 250 -16.68 -11.91 26.31
CA GLY A 250 -16.34 -12.93 25.33
C GLY A 250 -17.54 -13.70 24.77
N SER A 251 -18.77 -13.34 25.17
CA SER A 251 -19.99 -13.97 24.69
C SER A 251 -20.39 -13.42 23.32
N PRO A 252 -20.87 -14.26 22.37
CA PRO A 252 -21.34 -13.79 21.09
C PRO A 252 -22.63 -13.00 21.25
N ILE A 253 -22.67 -11.78 20.71
CA ILE A 253 -23.86 -10.92 20.64
C ILE A 253 -24.05 -10.37 19.23
N ILE A 254 -25.24 -9.85 18.96
CA ILE A 254 -25.57 -9.24 17.67
C ILE A 254 -25.13 -7.76 17.65
N TYR A 255 -24.48 -7.37 16.57
CA TYR A 255 -24.15 -5.98 16.26
C TYR A 255 -24.86 -5.52 14.99
N ALA A 256 -25.41 -4.31 15.02
CA ALA A 256 -25.92 -3.64 13.83
C ALA A 256 -24.91 -2.58 13.37
N THR A 257 -24.50 -2.67 12.11
CA THR A 257 -23.75 -1.57 11.47
C THR A 257 -24.72 -0.54 10.95
N THR A 258 -24.37 0.73 11.08
CA THR A 258 -25.23 1.83 10.72
C THR A 258 -24.48 2.96 10.00
N LYS A 259 -25.20 3.88 9.40
CA LYS A 259 -24.65 5.07 8.74
C LYS A 259 -23.90 6.03 9.70
N VAL A 260 -23.97 5.79 11.02
CA VAL A 260 -23.36 6.63 12.07
C VAL A 260 -22.49 5.87 13.07
N GLY A 261 -22.29 4.56 12.88
CA GLY A 261 -21.44 3.75 13.76
C GLY A 261 -22.01 2.37 14.03
N LEU A 262 -21.56 1.75 15.11
CA LEU A 262 -21.83 0.38 15.49
C LEU A 262 -22.72 0.33 16.75
N TRP A 263 -23.73 -0.53 16.75
CA TRP A 263 -24.66 -0.73 17.86
C TRP A 263 -24.66 -2.19 18.29
N ALA A 264 -24.65 -2.45 19.60
CA ALA A 264 -24.69 -3.77 20.20
C ALA A 264 -26.09 -4.08 20.73
N TYR A 265 -26.55 -5.33 20.56
CA TYR A 265 -27.84 -5.77 21.08
C TYR A 265 -27.68 -6.39 22.46
N ASP A 266 -28.32 -5.80 23.46
CA ASP A 266 -28.46 -6.35 24.80
C ASP A 266 -29.73 -7.22 24.85
N GLU A 267 -29.53 -8.54 24.85
CA GLU A 267 -30.63 -9.50 24.89
C GLU A 267 -31.40 -9.45 26.23
N THR A 268 -30.70 -9.24 27.34
CA THR A 268 -31.29 -9.26 28.69
C THR A 268 -32.32 -8.15 28.85
N ASN A 269 -32.01 -6.95 28.37
CA ASN A 269 -32.89 -5.78 28.46
C ASN A 269 -33.68 -5.55 27.18
N ASN A 270 -33.49 -6.39 26.14
CA ASN A 270 -34.12 -6.27 24.83
C ASN A 270 -34.00 -4.86 24.24
N ARG A 271 -32.78 -4.33 24.20
CA ARG A 271 -32.52 -2.96 23.71
C ARG A 271 -31.20 -2.91 22.93
N TRP A 272 -31.04 -1.84 22.15
CA TRP A 272 -29.78 -1.52 21.48
C TRP A 272 -28.97 -0.55 22.33
N GLU A 273 -27.67 -0.76 22.37
CA GLU A 273 -26.69 0.09 23.02
C GLU A 273 -25.69 0.59 21.99
N GLU A 274 -25.41 1.90 22.02
CA GLU A 274 -24.40 2.49 21.16
C GLU A 274 -23.01 2.10 21.68
N THR A 275 -22.14 1.69 20.76
CA THR A 275 -20.75 1.33 21.09
C THR A 275 -19.82 2.54 21.03
N GLU A 276 -18.55 2.35 21.35
CA GLU A 276 -17.50 3.37 21.23
C GLU A 276 -17.17 3.72 19.76
N LEU A 277 -17.56 2.86 18.80
CA LEU A 277 -17.37 3.14 17.38
C LEU A 277 -18.49 4.02 16.84
N ARG A 278 -18.26 5.33 16.93
CA ARG A 278 -19.11 6.38 16.38
C ARG A 278 -18.44 7.04 15.20
N THR A 279 -19.16 7.24 14.12
CA THR A 279 -18.64 7.86 12.90
C THR A 279 -19.54 9.03 12.50
N PRO A 280 -19.01 10.03 11.77
CA PRO A 280 -19.88 10.97 11.07
C PRO A 280 -20.83 10.23 10.13
N PHE A 281 -21.98 10.82 9.87
CA PHE A 281 -22.94 10.26 8.92
C PHE A 281 -22.28 10.09 7.54
N HIS A 282 -22.35 8.87 7.03
CA HIS A 282 -21.98 8.56 5.65
C HIS A 282 -22.92 7.48 5.11
N ILE A 283 -23.45 7.70 3.91
CA ILE A 283 -24.53 6.87 3.35
C ILE A 283 -24.19 5.38 3.27
N LYS A 284 -22.92 5.04 3.09
CA LYS A 284 -22.41 3.66 3.00
C LYS A 284 -21.57 3.22 4.21
N SER A 285 -21.58 4.01 5.29
CA SER A 285 -20.85 3.65 6.51
C SER A 285 -21.32 2.28 7.02
N GLY A 286 -20.37 1.40 7.35
CA GLY A 286 -20.64 0.05 7.83
C GLY A 286 -21.13 -0.95 6.77
N GLN A 287 -21.37 -0.52 5.53
CA GLN A 287 -21.80 -1.45 4.47
C GLN A 287 -20.67 -2.45 4.17
N GLY A 288 -20.99 -3.75 4.23
CA GLY A 288 -20.01 -4.80 4.00
C GLY A 288 -18.96 -4.94 5.10
N ALA A 289 -19.25 -4.45 6.32
CA ALA A 289 -18.43 -4.75 7.49
C ALA A 289 -18.32 -6.25 7.73
N THR A 290 -17.21 -6.69 8.29
CA THR A 290 -16.94 -8.11 8.53
C THR A 290 -16.19 -8.32 9.84
N VAL A 291 -16.30 -9.53 10.37
CA VAL A 291 -15.44 -9.99 11.47
C VAL A 291 -14.25 -10.74 10.89
N TRP A 292 -13.06 -10.33 11.26
CA TRP A 292 -11.83 -10.99 10.86
C TRP A 292 -10.81 -10.95 12.01
N ARG A 293 -10.14 -12.07 12.28
CA ARG A 293 -9.13 -12.21 13.35
C ARG A 293 -9.54 -11.50 14.65
N GLU A 294 -10.69 -11.91 15.17
CA GLU A 294 -11.22 -11.43 16.46
C GLU A 294 -11.48 -9.91 16.55
N SER A 295 -11.79 -9.27 15.44
CA SER A 295 -12.14 -7.85 15.39
C SER A 295 -13.22 -7.59 14.35
N ILE A 296 -14.04 -6.58 14.58
CA ILE A 296 -14.94 -6.05 13.55
C ILE A 296 -14.16 -5.02 12.74
N TYR A 297 -14.21 -5.15 11.42
CA TYR A 297 -13.69 -4.15 10.49
C TYR A 297 -14.86 -3.44 9.84
N PHE A 298 -14.91 -2.14 10.01
CA PHE A 298 -16.03 -1.28 9.71
C PHE A 298 -15.62 -0.18 8.71
N PRO A 299 -16.09 -0.21 7.44
CA PRO A 299 -15.70 0.76 6.43
C PRO A 299 -16.51 2.04 6.53
N VAL A 300 -15.86 3.18 6.27
CA VAL A 300 -16.49 4.51 6.17
C VAL A 300 -15.81 5.28 5.03
N GLY A 301 -16.44 5.37 3.88
CA GLY A 301 -15.80 5.95 2.70
C GLY A 301 -14.55 5.16 2.30
N ASN A 302 -13.38 5.80 2.32
CA ASN A 302 -12.06 5.19 2.11
C ASN A 302 -11.36 4.77 3.40
N ALA A 303 -11.96 5.01 4.57
CA ALA A 303 -11.42 4.64 5.86
C ALA A 303 -11.95 3.27 6.31
N ILE A 304 -11.16 2.55 7.10
CA ILE A 304 -11.55 1.31 7.77
C ILE A 304 -11.23 1.45 9.26
N TYR A 305 -12.24 1.27 10.09
CA TYR A 305 -12.07 1.20 11.53
C TYR A 305 -12.02 -0.25 11.99
N LYS A 306 -11.06 -0.57 12.84
CA LYS A 306 -10.99 -1.82 13.57
C LYS A 306 -11.59 -1.60 14.96
N TYR A 307 -12.62 -2.38 15.30
CA TYR A 307 -13.26 -2.40 16.62
C TYR A 307 -12.97 -3.73 17.29
N GLN A 308 -12.43 -3.67 18.50
CA GLN A 308 -12.11 -4.84 19.30
C GLN A 308 -12.61 -4.62 20.73
N THR A 309 -13.47 -5.53 21.21
CA THR A 309 -13.94 -5.50 22.60
C THR A 309 -12.79 -5.84 23.56
N GLY A 310 -12.70 -5.09 24.63
CA GLY A 310 -11.75 -5.32 25.73
C GLY A 310 -12.49 -5.50 27.05
N ALA A 311 -11.80 -5.93 28.09
CA ALA A 311 -12.39 -6.21 29.39
C ALA A 311 -13.10 -5.00 30.06
N ASN A 312 -12.63 -3.79 29.79
CA ASN A 312 -13.20 -2.57 30.40
C ASN A 312 -13.77 -1.61 29.36
N THR A 313 -13.10 -1.46 28.22
CA THR A 313 -13.51 -0.58 27.13
C THR A 313 -13.11 -1.22 25.80
N ALA A 314 -13.87 -0.96 24.74
CA ALA A 314 -13.47 -1.37 23.42
C ALA A 314 -12.35 -0.48 22.87
N VAL A 315 -11.52 -1.07 22.02
CA VAL A 315 -10.46 -0.36 21.29
C VAL A 315 -10.93 -0.09 19.88
N VAL A 316 -10.92 1.18 19.49
CA VAL A 316 -11.20 1.62 18.13
C VAL A 316 -9.90 2.15 17.52
N SER A 317 -9.49 1.61 16.38
CA SER A 317 -8.31 2.06 15.66
C SER A 317 -8.58 2.19 14.16
N LEU A 318 -7.91 3.14 13.51
CA LEU A 318 -7.96 3.31 12.07
C LEU A 318 -6.91 2.40 11.43
N VAL A 319 -7.32 1.63 10.42
CA VAL A 319 -6.46 0.72 9.65
C VAL A 319 -6.60 0.92 8.14
N GLY A 320 -7.17 2.04 7.73
CA GLY A 320 -7.40 2.37 6.32
C GLY A 320 -6.12 2.61 5.52
N PHE A 321 -6.28 2.76 4.22
CA PHE A 321 -5.19 2.85 3.24
C PHE A 321 -4.35 4.13 3.35
N ASP A 322 -4.88 5.15 3.99
CA ASP A 322 -4.29 6.47 4.20
C ASP A 322 -3.36 6.52 5.41
N LYS A 323 -3.39 5.46 6.25
CA LYS A 323 -2.60 5.45 7.47
C LYS A 323 -1.13 5.10 7.17
N ASP A 324 -0.22 5.85 7.78
CA ASP A 324 1.24 5.70 7.83
C ASP A 324 1.94 5.69 6.46
N HIS A 325 1.63 4.77 5.57
CA HIS A 325 2.40 4.52 4.36
C HIS A 325 1.62 4.78 3.08
N GLY A 326 0.31 4.68 3.18
CA GLY A 326 -0.62 4.95 2.11
C GLY A 326 -0.58 3.96 0.94
N VAL A 327 -1.67 4.02 0.18
CA VAL A 327 -1.80 3.39 -1.13
C VAL A 327 -1.97 4.54 -2.13
N PRO A 328 -1.49 4.44 -3.38
CA PRO A 328 -1.68 5.49 -4.38
C PRO A 328 -3.13 5.94 -4.46
N SER A 329 -3.37 7.23 -4.65
CA SER A 329 -4.71 7.84 -4.68
C SER A 329 -5.62 7.19 -5.73
N THR A 330 -5.04 6.64 -6.80
CA THR A 330 -5.77 5.89 -7.85
C THR A 330 -6.47 4.64 -7.31
N TYR A 331 -6.08 4.14 -6.14
CA TYR A 331 -6.68 2.97 -5.47
C TYR A 331 -7.42 3.37 -4.18
N GLN A 332 -7.50 4.66 -3.86
CA GLN A 332 -8.26 5.16 -2.72
C GLN A 332 -9.66 5.53 -3.17
N GLY A 333 -10.66 4.97 -2.53
CA GLY A 333 -12.05 5.26 -2.88
C GLY A 333 -13.05 4.57 -1.97
N GLN A 334 -14.30 4.56 -2.39
CA GLN A 334 -15.38 3.96 -1.63
C GLN A 334 -15.16 2.46 -1.45
N ILE A 335 -15.16 2.01 -0.22
CA ILE A 335 -15.14 0.59 0.13
C ILE A 335 -16.57 0.07 0.11
N ASN A 336 -16.85 -0.89 -0.76
CA ASN A 336 -18.19 -1.47 -0.89
C ASN A 336 -18.35 -2.75 -0.07
N ARG A 337 -17.27 -3.48 0.17
CA ARG A 337 -17.31 -4.74 0.90
C ARG A 337 -15.94 -5.06 1.49
N LEU A 338 -15.96 -5.67 2.67
CA LEU A 338 -14.82 -6.32 3.28
C LEU A 338 -15.08 -7.83 3.34
N ILE A 339 -14.06 -8.64 3.07
CA ILE A 339 -14.12 -10.09 3.15
C ILE A 339 -12.90 -10.57 3.93
N GLY A 340 -13.13 -11.23 5.07
CA GLY A 340 -12.07 -11.89 5.81
C GLY A 340 -11.69 -13.22 5.14
N THR A 341 -10.41 -13.42 4.88
CA THR A 341 -9.84 -14.69 4.47
C THR A 341 -8.94 -15.24 5.58
N HIS A 342 -8.34 -16.41 5.39
CA HIS A 342 -7.39 -16.93 6.37
C HIS A 342 -6.25 -15.93 6.66
N ASN A 343 -5.83 -15.19 5.66
CA ASN A 343 -4.60 -14.44 5.68
C ASN A 343 -4.79 -12.94 5.57
N ASP A 344 -5.70 -12.53 4.71
CA ASP A 344 -5.91 -11.14 4.36
C ASP A 344 -7.35 -10.72 4.67
N LEU A 345 -7.50 -9.48 5.09
CA LEU A 345 -8.76 -8.76 4.98
C LEU A 345 -8.80 -8.13 3.59
N LEU A 346 -9.68 -8.61 2.73
CA LEU A 346 -9.85 -8.08 1.39
C LEU A 346 -10.83 -6.92 1.39
N ALA A 347 -10.43 -5.77 0.83
CA ALA A 347 -11.26 -4.60 0.66
C ALA A 347 -11.59 -4.39 -0.83
N PHE A 348 -12.87 -4.34 -1.15
CA PHE A 348 -13.38 -4.05 -2.50
C PHE A 348 -13.55 -2.54 -2.63
N VAL A 349 -12.67 -1.92 -3.41
CA VAL A 349 -12.56 -0.47 -3.52
C VAL A 349 -12.97 0.00 -4.90
N ASN A 350 -13.79 1.03 -4.94
CA ASN A 350 -14.13 1.76 -6.16
C ASN A 350 -13.60 3.20 -6.02
N ALA A 351 -12.50 3.50 -6.69
CA ALA A 351 -11.92 4.83 -6.75
C ALA A 351 -12.45 5.56 -8.00
N ASP A 352 -13.04 6.73 -7.80
CA ASP A 352 -13.58 7.60 -8.87
C ASP A 352 -14.55 6.90 -9.86
N ILE A 353 -15.15 5.79 -9.45
CA ILE A 353 -16.21 5.14 -10.23
C ILE A 353 -17.54 5.75 -9.82
N PRO A 354 -18.26 6.38 -10.75
CA PRO A 354 -19.56 6.95 -10.46
C PRO A 354 -20.51 5.89 -9.90
N GLU A 355 -21.21 6.22 -8.83
CA GLU A 355 -22.25 5.35 -8.33
C GLU A 355 -23.43 5.34 -9.30
N VAL A 356 -23.75 4.18 -9.83
CA VAL A 356 -25.01 4.01 -10.57
C VAL A 356 -26.14 4.00 -9.55
N THR A 357 -26.87 5.09 -9.49
CA THR A 357 -28.08 5.19 -8.67
C THR A 357 -29.18 4.35 -9.33
N TYR A 358 -29.47 3.20 -8.76
CA TYR A 358 -30.65 2.44 -9.14
C TYR A 358 -31.83 3.04 -8.37
N THR A 359 -32.72 3.71 -9.08
CA THR A 359 -34.06 4.00 -8.55
C THR A 359 -34.76 2.67 -8.29
N ALA A 360 -35.25 2.50 -7.08
CA ALA A 360 -36.03 1.31 -6.75
C ALA A 360 -37.19 1.23 -7.74
N GLN A 361 -37.26 0.13 -8.49
CA GLN A 361 -38.39 -0.15 -9.37
C GLN A 361 -39.61 -0.47 -8.48
N GLY A 362 -40.37 0.53 -8.15
CA GLY A 362 -41.52 0.41 -7.23
C GLY A 362 -42.65 1.36 -7.48
N GLY A 363 -42.64 2.08 -8.61
CA GLY A 363 -43.76 2.94 -9.04
C GLY A 363 -44.33 2.48 -10.39
N ALA A 364 -45.61 2.26 -10.51
CA ALA A 364 -46.27 2.07 -11.78
C ALA A 364 -46.02 3.30 -12.66
N GLY A 365 -45.09 3.18 -13.63
CA GLY A 365 -44.80 4.26 -14.59
C GLY A 365 -43.33 4.48 -14.91
N GLU A 366 -42.37 3.81 -14.27
CA GLU A 366 -40.96 3.94 -14.63
C GLU A 366 -40.61 3.01 -15.78
N GLY A 367 -40.30 3.62 -16.92
CA GLY A 367 -39.95 2.95 -18.13
C GLY A 367 -38.71 2.06 -17.96
N THR A 368 -38.68 1.02 -18.76
CA THR A 368 -37.54 0.14 -18.98
C THR A 368 -36.31 0.92 -19.50
N GLY A 369 -35.73 1.77 -18.65
CA GLY A 369 -34.44 2.39 -18.91
C GLY A 369 -33.36 1.33 -18.81
N GLY A 370 -32.86 0.85 -19.94
CA GLY A 370 -31.65 0.03 -19.97
C GLY A 370 -30.53 0.83 -19.30
N HIS A 371 -30.04 0.34 -18.19
CA HIS A 371 -28.88 0.92 -17.53
C HIS A 371 -27.64 0.56 -18.31
N SER A 372 -27.21 1.45 -19.19
CA SER A 372 -25.83 1.43 -19.65
C SER A 372 -24.92 1.78 -18.48
N PRO A 373 -23.91 1.00 -18.15
CA PRO A 373 -22.89 1.46 -17.22
C PRO A 373 -22.36 2.79 -17.75
N VAL A 374 -22.21 3.79 -16.88
CA VAL A 374 -21.59 5.07 -17.28
C VAL A 374 -20.13 4.76 -17.61
N VAL A 375 -19.85 4.44 -18.85
CA VAL A 375 -18.51 4.29 -19.39
C VAL A 375 -17.98 5.69 -19.59
N GLY A 376 -17.11 6.17 -18.71
CA GLY A 376 -16.54 7.50 -18.89
C GLY A 376 -15.78 8.07 -17.71
N GLY A 377 -15.72 7.38 -16.58
CA GLY A 377 -14.83 7.77 -15.48
C GLY A 377 -13.40 7.26 -15.69
N LEU A 378 -12.40 8.02 -15.27
CA LEU A 378 -11.00 7.56 -15.17
C LEU A 378 -10.80 6.63 -13.95
N GLY A 379 -11.89 6.17 -13.34
CA GLY A 379 -11.89 5.45 -12.09
C GLY A 379 -11.34 4.02 -12.20
N THR A 380 -10.81 3.51 -11.09
CA THR A 380 -10.27 2.16 -10.96
C THR A 380 -11.02 1.42 -9.87
N SER A 381 -11.40 0.16 -10.12
CA SER A 381 -11.77 -0.74 -9.03
C SER A 381 -10.64 -1.71 -8.73
N ALA A 382 -10.45 -1.99 -7.45
CA ALA A 382 -9.36 -2.84 -6.99
C ALA A 382 -9.78 -3.68 -5.78
N ILE A 383 -9.13 -4.83 -5.64
CA ILE A 383 -9.16 -5.63 -4.42
C ILE A 383 -7.83 -5.39 -3.72
N LEU A 384 -7.89 -4.77 -2.55
CA LEU A 384 -6.73 -4.55 -1.69
C LEU A 384 -6.76 -5.57 -0.55
N GLY A 385 -5.61 -6.12 -0.22
CA GLY A 385 -5.45 -7.06 0.89
C GLY A 385 -4.68 -6.42 2.05
N TYR A 386 -5.18 -6.61 3.26
CA TYR A 386 -4.53 -6.18 4.51
C TYR A 386 -4.13 -7.39 5.33
N ASN A 387 -2.86 -7.50 5.67
CA ASN A 387 -2.27 -8.62 6.41
C ASN A 387 -1.96 -8.29 7.89
N GLU A 388 -2.60 -7.27 8.47
CA GLU A 388 -2.37 -6.65 9.79
C GLU A 388 -1.15 -5.72 9.87
N GLN A 389 -0.24 -5.76 8.92
CA GLN A 389 0.95 -4.90 8.87
C GLN A 389 0.84 -3.85 7.77
N ALA A 390 0.31 -4.23 6.61
CA ALA A 390 0.32 -3.40 5.43
C ALA A 390 -0.79 -3.75 4.44
N TRP A 391 -1.03 -2.84 3.51
CA TRP A 391 -1.91 -3.01 2.37
C TRP A 391 -1.13 -3.41 1.13
N GLU A 392 -1.71 -4.29 0.32
CA GLU A 392 -1.20 -4.73 -0.98
C GLU A 392 -2.31 -4.72 -2.02
N VAL A 393 -1.97 -4.49 -3.27
CA VAL A 393 -2.92 -4.66 -4.38
C VAL A 393 -2.95 -6.12 -4.78
N LYS A 394 -4.11 -6.76 -4.61
CA LYS A 394 -4.31 -8.16 -5.00
C LYS A 394 -4.87 -8.30 -6.40
N TRP A 395 -5.65 -7.31 -6.84
CA TRP A 395 -6.25 -7.30 -8.16
C TRP A 395 -6.71 -5.89 -8.55
N THR A 396 -6.69 -5.60 -9.84
CA THR A 396 -7.20 -4.37 -10.43
C THR A 396 -8.11 -4.67 -11.60
N SER A 397 -9.19 -3.92 -11.75
CA SER A 397 -10.10 -4.09 -12.87
C SER A 397 -9.45 -3.72 -14.20
N PRO A 398 -9.63 -4.51 -15.24
CA PRO A 398 -9.20 -4.16 -16.59
C PRO A 398 -10.08 -3.07 -17.23
N ASN A 399 -11.17 -2.70 -16.58
CA ASN A 399 -12.13 -1.71 -17.05
C ASN A 399 -12.62 -0.83 -15.89
N ASN A 400 -13.31 0.27 -16.20
CA ASN A 400 -13.80 1.23 -15.23
C ASN A 400 -15.15 0.83 -14.59
N LEU A 401 -15.40 -0.47 -14.41
CA LEU A 401 -16.62 -0.99 -13.78
C LEU A 401 -16.40 -1.26 -12.30
N GLY A 402 -17.43 -1.00 -11.50
CA GLY A 402 -17.36 -1.14 -10.05
C GLY A 402 -17.39 -2.58 -9.53
N LEU A 403 -16.61 -2.84 -8.51
CA LEU A 403 -16.69 -4.03 -7.67
C LEU A 403 -17.86 -3.90 -6.69
N ARG A 404 -18.76 -4.90 -6.64
CA ARG A 404 -19.92 -4.87 -5.74
C ARG A 404 -20.05 -6.13 -4.90
N ALA A 405 -19.99 -7.28 -5.54
CA ALA A 405 -20.25 -8.57 -4.93
C ALA A 405 -18.98 -9.40 -4.86
N GLY A 406 -18.86 -10.19 -3.82
CA GLY A 406 -17.82 -11.19 -3.69
C GLY A 406 -18.11 -12.13 -2.56
N ALA A 407 -17.60 -13.33 -2.68
CA ALA A 407 -17.66 -14.37 -1.68
C ALA A 407 -16.43 -15.26 -1.76
N VAL A 408 -16.05 -15.82 -0.64
CA VAL A 408 -15.10 -16.90 -0.58
C VAL A 408 -15.89 -18.19 -0.52
N GLY A 409 -15.62 -19.09 -1.45
CA GLY A 409 -16.22 -20.40 -1.54
C GLY A 409 -15.15 -21.46 -1.71
N SER A 410 -15.44 -22.64 -1.22
CA SER A 410 -14.66 -23.84 -1.44
C SER A 410 -15.59 -24.87 -2.06
N PRO A 411 -15.88 -24.76 -3.37
CA PRO A 411 -16.74 -25.75 -4.03
C PRO A 411 -16.13 -27.15 -4.02
N TYR A 412 -14.83 -27.23 -3.69
CA TYR A 412 -14.10 -28.46 -3.39
C TYR A 412 -13.26 -28.27 -2.12
N LEU A 413 -13.11 -29.32 -1.34
CA LEU A 413 -12.35 -29.38 -0.09
C LEU A 413 -10.86 -28.93 -0.20
N LYS A 414 -10.37 -28.63 -1.41
CA LYS A 414 -8.98 -28.23 -1.66
C LYS A 414 -8.83 -26.84 -2.26
N ASP A 415 -9.85 -26.29 -2.87
CA ASP A 415 -9.75 -25.07 -3.66
C ASP A 415 -10.47 -23.91 -2.97
N TYR A 416 -9.73 -23.22 -2.15
CA TYR A 416 -10.20 -21.99 -1.52
C TYR A 416 -10.13 -20.85 -2.56
N ARG A 417 -11.30 -20.35 -3.00
CA ARG A 417 -11.40 -19.37 -4.09
C ARG A 417 -12.16 -18.12 -3.67
N LEU A 418 -11.70 -16.99 -4.18
CA LEU A 418 -12.46 -15.74 -4.18
C LEU A 418 -13.23 -15.64 -5.48
N PHE A 419 -14.57 -15.54 -5.38
CA PHE A 419 -15.44 -15.16 -6.48
C PHE A 419 -15.85 -13.71 -6.28
N PHE A 420 -15.72 -12.90 -7.32
CA PHE A 420 -16.06 -11.50 -7.25
C PHE A 420 -16.62 -10.99 -8.58
N ALA A 421 -17.38 -9.91 -8.52
CA ALA A 421 -18.09 -9.39 -9.66
C ALA A 421 -17.69 -7.96 -9.99
N VAL A 422 -17.49 -7.72 -11.28
CA VAL A 422 -17.25 -6.42 -11.88
C VAL A 422 -18.31 -6.19 -12.95
N GLY A 423 -19.28 -5.35 -12.66
CA GLY A 423 -20.45 -5.20 -13.51
C GLY A 423 -21.22 -6.52 -13.64
N SER A 424 -21.38 -7.01 -14.87
CA SER A 424 -22.04 -8.29 -15.18
C SER A 424 -21.09 -9.50 -15.20
N THR A 425 -19.80 -9.28 -15.10
CA THR A 425 -18.81 -10.36 -15.21
C THR A 425 -18.40 -10.84 -13.82
N MET A 426 -18.48 -12.14 -13.60
CA MET A 426 -17.91 -12.79 -12.44
C MET A 426 -16.47 -13.22 -12.75
N TYR A 427 -15.60 -13.05 -11.78
CA TYR A 427 -14.21 -13.52 -11.80
C TYR A 427 -14.00 -14.53 -10.68
N LYS A 428 -13.06 -15.44 -10.90
CA LYS A 428 -12.54 -16.32 -9.85
C LYS A 428 -11.04 -16.16 -9.71
N MET A 429 -10.55 -16.23 -8.48
CA MET A 429 -9.14 -16.13 -8.13
C MET A 429 -8.82 -17.14 -7.03
N ASP A 430 -7.79 -17.94 -7.20
CA ASP A 430 -7.37 -18.91 -6.21
C ASP A 430 -6.74 -18.20 -5.00
N LEU A 431 -7.20 -18.58 -3.80
CA LEU A 431 -6.66 -18.12 -2.54
C LEU A 431 -5.88 -19.28 -1.92
N SER A 432 -4.59 -19.38 -2.19
CA SER A 432 -3.79 -20.43 -1.56
C SER A 432 -3.80 -20.33 -0.03
N PRO A 433 -3.80 -21.45 0.69
CA PRO A 433 -3.50 -21.44 2.12
C PRO A 433 -2.06 -20.92 2.30
N ASP A 434 -1.87 -19.96 3.16
CA ASP A 434 -0.69 -19.12 3.24
C ASP A 434 0.53 -19.68 3.94
N VAL A 435 0.56 -20.94 4.17
CA VAL A 435 1.71 -21.61 4.78
C VAL A 435 2.66 -22.19 3.75
N ILE A 436 2.30 -22.13 2.46
CA ILE A 436 3.07 -22.75 1.38
C ILE A 436 3.40 -21.70 0.34
N ASN A 437 4.65 -21.65 -0.11
CA ASN A 437 5.06 -20.83 -1.24
C ASN A 437 4.21 -21.22 -2.47
N PRO A 438 3.57 -20.27 -3.17
CA PRO A 438 2.78 -20.59 -4.36
C PRO A 438 3.50 -21.44 -5.41
N ASN A 439 4.82 -21.31 -5.55
CA ASN A 439 5.62 -22.17 -6.43
C ASN A 439 5.64 -23.66 -6.04
N GLU A 440 5.20 -24.01 -4.83
CA GLU A 440 5.10 -25.39 -4.33
C GLU A 440 3.69 -25.96 -4.44
N ILE A 441 2.72 -25.14 -4.90
CA ILE A 441 1.32 -25.55 -5.04
C ILE A 441 1.10 -25.96 -6.50
N ALA A 442 0.78 -27.23 -6.68
CA ALA A 442 0.36 -27.73 -7.99
C ALA A 442 -0.89 -26.99 -8.47
N ASP A 443 -0.94 -26.65 -9.74
CA ASP A 443 -2.07 -25.97 -10.40
C ASP A 443 -2.33 -24.52 -9.95
N PHE A 444 -1.37 -23.88 -9.23
CA PHE A 444 -1.49 -22.46 -8.90
C PHE A 444 -1.29 -21.60 -10.14
N GLN A 445 -2.22 -20.67 -10.37
CA GLN A 445 -2.20 -19.84 -11.57
C GLN A 445 -1.70 -18.42 -11.28
N TYR A 446 -0.72 -17.98 -12.06
CA TYR A 446 -0.16 -16.63 -12.02
C TYR A 446 -0.69 -15.76 -13.14
N ALA A 447 -0.80 -14.46 -12.88
CA ALA A 447 -0.95 -13.48 -13.95
C ALA A 447 0.35 -13.42 -14.78
N LEU A 448 0.22 -13.16 -16.08
CA LEU A 448 1.37 -13.19 -16.99
C LEU A 448 2.33 -11.98 -16.83
N SER A 449 1.97 -11.01 -16.02
CA SER A 449 2.81 -9.83 -15.75
C SER A 449 2.57 -9.29 -14.36
N GLY A 450 3.64 -8.76 -13.75
CA GLY A 450 3.63 -8.09 -12.46
C GLY A 450 4.69 -7.00 -12.40
N THR A 451 4.52 -6.05 -11.49
CA THR A 451 5.47 -4.94 -11.30
C THR A 451 5.74 -4.74 -9.83
N LEU A 452 6.99 -4.48 -9.50
CA LEU A 452 7.44 -4.03 -8.20
C LEU A 452 8.34 -2.81 -8.36
N GLU A 453 8.05 -1.74 -7.62
CA GLU A 453 8.91 -0.57 -7.49
C GLU A 453 9.45 -0.50 -6.07
N THR A 454 10.77 -0.35 -5.93
CA THR A 454 11.39 -0.18 -4.62
C THR A 454 11.12 1.22 -4.07
N PRO A 455 11.29 1.47 -2.78
CA PRO A 455 11.42 2.83 -2.26
C PRO A 455 12.60 3.58 -2.90
N TRP A 456 12.64 4.89 -2.69
CA TRP A 456 13.80 5.70 -3.01
C TRP A 456 14.92 5.43 -2.00
N PHE A 457 16.09 5.03 -2.49
CA PHE A 457 17.28 4.83 -1.67
C PHE A 457 18.20 6.03 -1.77
N ASP A 458 18.52 6.62 -0.64
CA ASP A 458 19.40 7.78 -0.54
C ASP A 458 20.74 7.46 0.17
N GLY A 459 20.92 6.22 0.59
CA GLY A 459 22.11 5.79 1.31
C GLY A 459 22.31 6.46 2.68
N GLY A 460 21.26 7.06 3.23
CA GLY A 460 21.29 7.80 4.50
C GLY A 460 21.72 9.26 4.40
N ASP A 461 21.98 9.76 3.19
CA ASP A 461 22.27 11.17 2.89
C ASP A 461 21.54 11.59 1.60
N ALA A 462 20.39 12.21 1.75
CA ALA A 462 19.57 12.65 0.62
C ALA A 462 20.18 13.81 -0.19
N ALA A 463 21.17 14.53 0.34
CA ALA A 463 21.79 15.68 -0.29
C ALA A 463 23.12 15.36 -0.96
N GLY A 464 23.79 14.28 -0.54
CA GLY A 464 25.10 13.91 -1.03
C GLY A 464 25.05 13.17 -2.38
N ASN A 465 25.93 13.53 -3.31
CA ASN A 465 26.06 12.82 -4.57
C ASN A 465 26.75 11.46 -4.37
N LYS A 466 26.18 10.46 -4.98
CA LYS A 466 26.65 9.06 -4.94
C LYS A 466 26.82 8.52 -6.34
N LEU A 467 27.56 7.43 -6.46
CA LEU A 467 27.77 6.72 -7.69
C LEU A 467 27.29 5.27 -7.52
N ALA A 468 26.22 4.90 -8.19
CA ALA A 468 25.78 3.51 -8.31
C ALA A 468 26.76 2.75 -9.21
N LEU A 469 27.31 1.65 -8.72
CA LEU A 469 28.33 0.86 -9.42
C LEU A 469 27.71 -0.36 -10.10
N ALA A 470 26.98 -1.17 -9.33
CA ALA A 470 26.35 -2.37 -9.82
C ALA A 470 25.10 -2.70 -8.99
N LEU A 471 24.16 -3.39 -9.63
CA LEU A 471 23.03 -4.03 -8.98
C LEU A 471 23.19 -5.55 -9.11
N ARG A 472 23.10 -6.24 -7.99
CA ARG A 472 23.01 -7.70 -7.95
C ARG A 472 21.54 -8.10 -7.76
N ALA A 473 21.12 -9.11 -8.50
CA ALA A 473 19.83 -9.76 -8.32
C ALA A 473 20.05 -11.25 -8.12
N VAL A 474 19.38 -11.83 -7.12
CA VAL A 474 19.33 -13.28 -6.93
C VAL A 474 17.95 -13.73 -7.35
N THR A 475 17.90 -14.63 -8.33
CA THR A 475 16.66 -15.06 -8.97
C THR A 475 16.58 -16.57 -9.10
N SER A 476 15.35 -17.09 -9.19
CA SER A 476 15.06 -18.48 -9.53
C SER A 476 13.82 -18.55 -10.43
N GLY A 477 13.60 -19.68 -11.08
CA GLY A 477 12.49 -19.87 -12.02
C GLY A 477 12.58 -19.07 -13.32
N CYS A 478 13.72 -18.40 -13.58
CA CYS A 478 13.91 -17.60 -14.79
C CYS A 478 14.31 -18.46 -16.01
N THR A 479 13.73 -18.12 -17.16
CA THR A 479 14.00 -18.71 -18.49
C THR A 479 13.94 -17.62 -19.56
N SER A 480 14.09 -17.97 -20.86
CA SER A 480 13.87 -17.01 -21.97
C SER A 480 12.48 -16.38 -21.98
N ASP A 481 11.47 -17.12 -21.56
CA ASP A 481 10.07 -16.75 -21.63
C ASP A 481 9.50 -16.30 -20.27
N ILE A 482 10.21 -16.59 -19.19
CA ILE A 482 9.88 -16.26 -17.81
C ILE A 482 11.04 -15.47 -17.25
N HIS A 483 10.90 -14.15 -17.15
CA HIS A 483 12.03 -13.28 -16.86
C HIS A 483 11.65 -12.03 -16.06
N ILE A 484 12.69 -11.37 -15.56
CA ILE A 484 12.55 -10.09 -14.84
C ILE A 484 13.34 -9.02 -15.59
N LYS A 485 12.69 -7.90 -15.90
CA LYS A 485 13.30 -6.66 -16.39
C LYS A 485 13.58 -5.76 -15.21
N ILE A 486 14.74 -5.07 -15.19
CA ILE A 486 15.04 -4.05 -14.19
C ILE A 486 15.35 -2.73 -14.86
N GLU A 487 14.66 -1.69 -14.41
CA GLU A 487 14.86 -0.30 -14.77
C GLU A 487 15.17 0.50 -13.50
N TYR A 488 15.82 1.64 -13.64
CA TYR A 488 16.09 2.55 -12.52
C TYR A 488 15.74 3.99 -12.86
N ALA A 489 15.41 4.77 -11.84
CA ALA A 489 15.23 6.21 -11.90
C ALA A 489 16.06 6.88 -10.82
N THR A 490 16.56 8.10 -11.07
CA THR A 490 17.36 8.86 -10.12
C THR A 490 16.68 10.19 -9.79
N ASP A 491 17.00 10.73 -8.61
CA ASP A 491 16.70 12.10 -8.20
C ASP A 491 15.23 12.50 -8.34
N PHE A 492 14.34 11.59 -7.90
CA PHE A 492 12.87 11.73 -7.93
C PHE A 492 12.29 11.95 -9.32
N THR A 493 13.02 11.62 -10.38
CA THR A 493 12.45 11.60 -11.71
C THR A 493 11.58 10.34 -11.89
N GLU A 494 10.45 10.46 -12.58
CA GLU A 494 9.65 9.29 -13.00
C GLU A 494 10.11 8.74 -14.36
N SER A 495 11.31 9.15 -14.82
CA SER A 495 11.91 8.67 -16.06
C SER A 495 12.80 7.47 -15.78
N TYR A 496 12.36 6.31 -16.22
CA TYR A 496 13.08 5.05 -16.02
C TYR A 496 14.06 4.78 -17.15
N THR A 497 15.27 4.41 -16.77
CA THR A 497 16.34 3.93 -17.67
C THR A 497 16.50 2.43 -17.52
N ASN A 498 16.61 1.71 -18.63
CA ASN A 498 16.80 0.26 -18.61
C ASN A 498 18.19 -0.11 -18.09
N LEU A 499 18.26 -0.96 -17.06
CA LEU A 499 19.48 -1.57 -16.56
C LEU A 499 19.70 -2.94 -17.22
N ILE A 500 18.67 -3.78 -17.20
CA ILE A 500 18.66 -5.10 -17.84
C ILE A 500 17.26 -5.43 -18.37
N THR A 501 17.18 -5.84 -19.62
CA THR A 501 15.91 -6.12 -20.27
C THR A 501 15.32 -7.46 -19.83
N ASN A 502 16.14 -8.51 -19.69
CA ASN A 502 15.65 -9.84 -19.32
C ASN A 502 16.70 -10.56 -18.46
N ILE A 503 16.36 -10.84 -17.21
CA ILE A 503 17.10 -11.77 -16.38
C ILE A 503 16.54 -13.17 -16.67
N ILE A 504 17.27 -13.96 -17.41
CA ILE A 504 16.89 -15.30 -17.85
C ILE A 504 17.67 -16.42 -17.16
N THR A 505 18.60 -16.06 -16.29
CA THR A 505 19.49 -16.99 -15.58
C THR A 505 19.18 -17.01 -14.10
N ASN A 506 19.20 -18.20 -13.52
CA ASN A 506 18.98 -18.40 -12.10
C ASN A 506 20.28 -18.19 -11.29
N GLY A 507 20.13 -17.89 -10.01
CA GLY A 507 21.25 -17.61 -9.10
C GLY A 507 21.58 -16.12 -9.01
N THR A 508 22.83 -15.83 -8.67
CA THR A 508 23.31 -14.45 -8.48
C THR A 508 23.81 -13.87 -9.78
N ASN A 509 23.18 -12.79 -10.21
CA ASN A 509 23.55 -12.02 -11.41
C ASN A 509 23.96 -10.60 -11.00
N GLU A 510 25.03 -10.06 -11.58
CA GLU A 510 25.49 -8.70 -11.34
C GLU A 510 25.40 -7.86 -12.62
N TYR A 511 24.82 -6.68 -12.52
CA TYR A 511 24.60 -5.75 -13.63
C TYR A 511 25.24 -4.41 -13.32
N GLU A 512 26.23 -4.03 -14.13
CA GLU A 512 26.95 -2.78 -13.99
C GLU A 512 26.15 -1.62 -14.56
N PHE A 513 26.11 -0.49 -13.84
CA PHE A 513 25.53 0.73 -14.35
C PHE A 513 26.41 1.35 -15.42
N ASN A 514 25.79 1.73 -16.54
CA ASN A 514 26.44 2.42 -17.65
C ASN A 514 27.77 1.76 -18.07
N SER A 515 27.75 0.42 -18.25
CA SER A 515 28.89 -0.41 -18.65
C SER A 515 30.14 -0.22 -17.75
N GLY A 516 29.95 -0.15 -16.45
CA GLY A 516 31.02 -0.02 -15.45
C GLY A 516 31.46 1.41 -15.12
N VAL A 517 30.93 2.41 -15.83
CA VAL A 517 31.21 3.83 -15.51
C VAL A 517 30.44 4.27 -14.26
N GLY A 518 29.29 3.66 -14.02
CA GLY A 518 28.38 4.02 -12.94
C GLY A 518 27.40 5.13 -13.29
N VAL A 519 26.45 5.38 -12.41
CA VAL A 519 25.44 6.42 -12.53
C VAL A 519 25.43 7.27 -11.26
N GLU A 520 25.49 8.60 -11.44
CA GLU A 520 25.41 9.56 -10.35
C GLU A 520 23.96 9.69 -9.88
N PHE A 521 23.76 9.76 -8.56
CA PHE A 521 22.46 9.92 -7.93
C PHE A 521 22.57 10.56 -6.55
N ALA A 522 21.58 11.35 -6.16
CA ALA A 522 21.31 11.69 -4.76
C ALA A 522 20.35 10.66 -4.15
N SER A 523 19.35 10.25 -4.90
CA SER A 523 18.44 9.13 -4.60
C SER A 523 18.22 8.27 -5.84
N ILE A 524 18.00 6.97 -5.65
CA ILE A 524 17.77 6.00 -6.73
C ILE A 524 16.63 5.04 -6.37
N LYS A 525 15.83 4.69 -7.37
CA LYS A 525 14.69 3.76 -7.25
C LYS A 525 14.76 2.73 -8.38
N PHE A 526 14.29 1.50 -8.12
CA PHE A 526 14.24 0.43 -9.10
C PHE A 526 12.80 0.04 -9.41
N LYS A 527 12.55 -0.22 -10.68
CA LYS A 527 11.31 -0.81 -11.17
C LYS A 527 11.63 -2.16 -11.77
N LEU A 528 10.98 -3.19 -11.24
CA LEU A 528 11.13 -4.56 -11.69
C LEU A 528 9.82 -4.99 -12.35
N THR A 529 9.91 -5.46 -13.60
CA THR A 529 8.78 -6.01 -14.33
C THR A 529 8.98 -7.51 -14.50
N PHE A 530 8.07 -8.28 -13.93
CA PHE A 530 8.01 -9.72 -14.00
C PHE A 530 7.15 -10.12 -15.19
N THR A 531 7.59 -11.07 -15.97
CA THR A 531 6.88 -11.55 -17.15
C THR A 531 6.95 -13.07 -17.21
N SER A 532 5.83 -13.70 -17.53
CA SER A 532 5.73 -15.12 -17.89
C SER A 532 4.82 -15.28 -19.10
N ASN A 533 5.12 -16.25 -19.96
CA ASN A 533 4.20 -16.69 -21.01
C ASN A 533 3.38 -17.92 -20.58
N ASP A 534 3.59 -18.39 -19.37
CA ASP A 534 2.97 -19.57 -18.78
C ASP A 534 2.37 -19.22 -17.42
N ALA A 535 1.08 -19.44 -17.27
CA ALA A 535 0.36 -19.12 -16.03
C ALA A 535 0.73 -20.05 -14.85
N ASP A 536 1.31 -21.22 -15.11
CA ASP A 536 1.70 -22.17 -14.08
C ASP A 536 3.07 -21.84 -13.46
N ASN A 537 3.80 -20.90 -14.05
CA ASN A 537 5.17 -20.58 -13.64
C ASN A 537 5.41 -19.09 -13.45
N SER A 538 6.19 -18.75 -12.42
CA SER A 538 6.60 -17.41 -12.08
C SER A 538 8.12 -17.29 -11.97
N PRO A 539 8.74 -16.22 -12.50
CA PRO A 539 10.08 -15.87 -12.05
C PRO A 539 10.02 -15.43 -10.59
N ASP A 540 11.01 -15.78 -9.82
CA ASP A 540 11.11 -15.47 -8.40
C ASP A 540 12.34 -14.60 -8.13
N LEU A 541 12.13 -13.44 -7.50
CA LEU A 541 13.20 -12.57 -7.02
C LEU A 541 13.42 -12.82 -5.54
N ASN A 542 14.61 -13.27 -5.20
CA ASN A 542 14.97 -13.55 -3.83
C ASN A 542 15.65 -12.36 -3.13
N LEU A 543 16.40 -11.54 -3.89
CA LEU A 543 17.15 -10.42 -3.32
C LEU A 543 17.59 -9.45 -4.42
N ILE A 544 17.63 -8.16 -4.07
CA ILE A 544 18.37 -7.13 -4.79
C ILE A 544 19.40 -6.50 -3.87
N GLU A 545 20.56 -6.18 -4.42
CA GLU A 545 21.68 -5.58 -3.70
C GLU A 545 22.30 -4.47 -4.56
N LEU A 546 22.18 -3.22 -4.11
CA LEU A 546 22.81 -2.06 -4.74
C LEU A 546 24.21 -1.87 -4.16
N ARG A 547 25.23 -1.83 -5.02
CA ARG A 547 26.59 -1.41 -4.69
C ARG A 547 26.80 0.03 -5.14
N TRP A 548 27.20 0.89 -4.22
CA TRP A 548 27.37 2.31 -4.47
C TRP A 548 28.53 2.88 -3.66
N ARG A 549 29.00 4.05 -4.02
CA ARG A 549 29.96 4.83 -3.22
C ARG A 549 29.57 6.30 -3.20
N GLU A 550 29.98 7.01 -2.16
CA GLU A 550 29.85 8.46 -2.14
C GLU A 550 30.79 9.10 -3.18
N LYS A 551 30.27 10.10 -3.87
CA LYS A 551 31.03 10.93 -4.78
C LYS A 551 31.34 12.25 -4.07
N ILE A 552 32.42 12.22 -3.30
CA ILE A 552 32.86 13.40 -2.58
C ILE A 552 33.50 14.35 -3.60
N PRO A 553 33.00 15.61 -3.74
CA PRO A 553 33.66 16.58 -4.60
C PRO A 553 35.09 16.83 -4.10
N PRO A 554 36.05 16.97 -5.03
CA PRO A 554 37.42 17.28 -4.64
C PRO A 554 37.45 18.64 -3.91
N LYS A 555 38.02 18.64 -2.72
CA LYS A 555 38.26 19.84 -1.94
C LYS A 555 39.73 20.21 -1.99
N PHE A 556 40.02 21.50 -1.91
CA PHE A 556 41.38 22.00 -1.98
C PHE A 556 41.86 22.47 -0.62
N GLY A 557 43.09 22.14 -0.29
CA GLY A 557 43.86 22.74 0.78
C GLY A 557 44.81 23.80 0.23
N PHE A 558 44.93 24.89 0.94
CA PHE A 558 45.83 25.99 0.57
C PHE A 558 46.84 26.22 1.67
N SER A 559 48.10 26.29 1.30
CA SER A 559 49.16 26.76 2.20
C SER A 559 49.67 28.10 1.68
N VAL A 560 49.60 29.11 2.53
CA VAL A 560 49.93 30.51 2.17
C VAL A 560 50.87 31.09 3.19
N SER A 561 51.94 31.69 2.72
CA SER A 561 52.86 32.47 3.56
C SER A 561 52.59 33.96 3.40
N VAL A 562 52.08 34.57 4.42
CA VAL A 562 51.80 36.01 4.47
C VAL A 562 53.01 36.78 4.97
N ASP A 563 53.42 37.80 4.22
CA ASP A 563 54.48 38.73 4.64
C ASP A 563 53.89 39.84 5.54
N ALA A 564 53.96 39.63 6.83
CA ALA A 564 53.50 40.61 7.81
C ALA A 564 54.64 41.45 8.41
N ALA A 565 55.83 41.44 7.80
CA ALA A 565 56.98 42.18 8.33
C ALA A 565 56.95 43.68 8.03
N LYS A 566 56.12 44.15 7.12
CA LYS A 566 56.07 45.55 6.70
C LYS A 566 54.64 46.03 6.54
N VAL A 567 54.45 47.33 6.70
CA VAL A 567 53.15 47.99 6.41
C VAL A 567 52.75 47.69 4.95
N TYR A 568 51.56 47.17 4.79
CA TYR A 568 51.02 46.86 3.47
C TYR A 568 49.61 47.43 3.29
N LYS A 569 49.45 48.31 2.30
CA LYS A 569 48.19 49.03 2.00
C LYS A 569 47.53 49.68 3.20
N GLY A 570 48.36 50.29 4.07
CA GLY A 570 47.90 51.00 5.25
C GLY A 570 47.74 50.14 6.53
N ASN A 571 47.84 48.81 6.42
CA ASN A 571 47.77 47.91 7.58
C ASN A 571 49.18 47.71 8.17
N THR A 572 49.32 47.96 9.45
CA THR A 572 50.56 47.67 10.19
C THR A 572 50.73 46.16 10.41
N PRO A 573 51.94 45.66 10.69
CA PRO A 573 52.15 44.27 11.06
C PRO A 573 51.21 43.78 12.17
N LYS A 574 51.07 44.57 13.20
CA LYS A 574 50.17 44.28 14.33
C LYS A 574 48.70 44.13 13.88
N GLN A 575 48.20 45.08 13.07
CA GLN A 575 46.83 44.98 12.55
C GLN A 575 46.62 43.74 11.66
N MET A 576 47.61 43.38 10.82
CA MET A 576 47.52 42.16 10.00
C MET A 576 47.42 40.90 10.88
N MET A 577 48.19 40.82 11.98
CA MET A 577 48.17 39.73 12.93
C MET A 577 46.83 39.65 13.69
N GLU A 578 46.32 40.77 14.17
CA GLU A 578 45.02 40.88 14.85
C GLU A 578 43.87 40.46 13.90
N ASP A 579 43.94 40.89 12.64
CA ASP A 579 42.97 40.54 11.63
C ASP A 579 42.96 39.03 11.32
N ILE A 580 44.16 38.42 11.18
CA ILE A 580 44.29 36.98 10.97
C ILE A 580 43.80 36.21 12.20
N THR A 581 44.14 36.66 13.40
CA THR A 581 43.64 36.07 14.63
C THR A 581 42.10 36.15 14.74
N THR A 582 41.51 37.24 14.27
CA THR A 582 40.07 37.39 14.18
C THR A 582 39.46 36.36 13.22
N VAL A 583 40.10 36.14 12.07
CA VAL A 583 39.67 35.12 11.11
C VAL A 583 39.78 33.71 11.71
N ILE A 584 40.84 33.39 12.42
CA ILE A 584 41.00 32.09 13.13
C ILE A 584 39.86 31.85 14.14
N ASN A 585 39.44 32.88 14.85
CA ASN A 585 38.40 32.78 15.86
C ASN A 585 36.97 32.93 15.30
N THR A 586 36.84 33.05 14.01
CA THR A 586 35.54 33.15 13.31
C THR A 586 34.92 31.77 13.22
N ASN A 587 33.69 31.61 13.69
CA ASN A 587 32.91 30.36 13.56
C ASN A 587 32.20 30.19 12.22
N THR A 588 32.56 31.00 11.20
CA THR A 588 31.98 30.98 9.86
C THR A 588 33.08 30.85 8.81
N LEU A 589 32.72 30.28 7.67
CA LEU A 589 33.62 30.21 6.54
C LEU A 589 34.03 31.60 6.05
N VAL A 590 35.25 31.74 5.62
CA VAL A 590 35.80 33.00 5.12
C VAL A 590 36.10 32.92 3.62
N ALA A 591 35.85 34.00 2.91
CA ALA A 591 36.21 34.10 1.53
C ALA A 591 37.73 34.26 1.37
N PHE A 592 38.35 33.36 0.62
CA PHE A 592 39.76 33.36 0.27
C PHE A 592 39.90 33.54 -1.24
N THR A 593 40.50 34.63 -1.69
CA THR A 593 40.75 34.92 -3.10
C THR A 593 42.24 35.03 -3.37
N TYR A 594 42.71 34.33 -4.38
CA TYR A 594 44.06 34.44 -4.86
C TYR A 594 44.10 34.40 -6.40
N LYS A 595 45.22 34.80 -7.00
CA LYS A 595 45.41 34.75 -8.44
C LYS A 595 45.97 33.41 -8.88
N ASP A 596 45.17 32.67 -9.67
CA ASP A 596 45.54 31.40 -10.26
C ASP A 596 45.61 31.55 -11.76
N ASN A 597 46.84 31.45 -12.33
CA ASN A 597 47.08 31.59 -13.77
C ASN A 597 46.29 32.78 -14.41
N ASP A 598 46.56 34.00 -13.94
CA ASP A 598 45.96 35.25 -14.41
C ASP A 598 44.47 35.46 -14.16
N SER A 599 43.78 34.53 -13.52
CA SER A 599 42.39 34.69 -13.07
C SER A 599 42.26 34.71 -11.55
N ASP A 600 41.38 35.59 -11.05
CA ASP A 600 41.03 35.59 -9.62
C ASP A 600 40.15 34.39 -9.33
N ARG A 601 40.53 33.58 -8.33
CA ARG A 601 39.78 32.43 -7.81
C ARG A 601 39.39 32.70 -6.37
N THR A 602 38.11 32.53 -6.07
CA THR A 602 37.58 32.67 -4.71
C THR A 602 37.05 31.33 -4.21
N TYR A 603 37.42 31.00 -3.02
CA TYR A 603 36.99 29.78 -2.29
C TYR A 603 36.42 30.19 -0.94
N ASN A 604 35.42 29.47 -0.47
CA ASN A 604 34.98 29.54 0.92
C ASN A 604 35.80 28.53 1.71
N VAL A 605 36.61 29.03 2.65
CA VAL A 605 37.58 28.21 3.37
C VAL A 605 37.41 28.32 4.88
N ASP A 606 37.81 27.24 5.55
CA ASP A 606 38.10 27.26 6.98
C ASP A 606 39.59 27.43 7.21
N LEU A 607 39.99 28.28 8.15
CA LEU A 607 41.37 28.47 8.52
C LEU A 607 41.75 27.45 9.59
N VAL A 608 42.37 26.35 9.18
CA VAL A 608 42.67 25.20 10.03
C VAL A 608 43.84 25.50 10.98
N SER A 609 44.86 26.20 10.51
CA SER A 609 45.97 26.58 11.33
C SER A 609 46.66 27.85 10.84
N ALA A 610 47.24 28.57 11.77
CA ALA A 610 48.15 29.68 11.51
C ALA A 610 49.34 29.58 12.51
N SER A 611 50.56 29.78 11.98
CA SER A 611 51.79 29.73 12.75
C SER A 611 52.74 30.83 12.32
N GLY A 612 53.77 31.13 13.12
CA GLY A 612 54.76 32.14 12.82
C GLY A 612 54.41 33.53 13.40
N PHE A 613 53.53 33.60 14.39
CA PHE A 613 53.28 34.83 15.15
C PHE A 613 54.42 35.03 16.17
N GLU A 614 55.30 35.99 15.87
CA GLU A 614 56.35 36.39 16.81
C GLU A 614 56.09 37.85 17.25
N PHE A 615 55.83 38.07 18.51
CA PHE A 615 55.72 39.39 19.13
C PHE A 615 57.04 39.72 19.83
N THR A 616 58.00 40.27 19.13
CA THR A 616 59.27 40.74 19.70
C THR A 616 59.28 42.25 19.86
N GLY A 617 58.75 42.73 20.97
CA GLY A 617 58.90 44.09 21.50
C GLY A 617 58.67 45.29 20.59
N LEU A 618 59.64 45.77 19.83
CA LEU A 618 59.54 46.96 18.94
C LEU A 618 59.63 46.66 17.44
N ASP A 619 60.02 45.47 17.04
CA ASP A 619 60.11 45.04 15.63
C ASP A 619 59.30 43.76 15.39
N GLU A 620 58.04 43.92 15.10
CA GLU A 620 57.14 42.87 14.73
C GLU A 620 57.50 42.41 13.30
N ARG A 621 58.39 41.43 13.12
CA ARG A 621 58.71 40.83 11.85
C ARG A 621 58.29 39.37 11.84
N SER A 622 57.20 39.07 11.11
CA SER A 622 56.78 37.70 11.00
C SER A 622 56.28 37.35 9.62
N GLN A 623 56.62 36.12 9.22
CA GLN A 623 55.95 35.43 8.12
C GLN A 623 54.93 34.51 8.75
N ILE A 624 53.66 34.74 8.46
CA ILE A 624 52.58 33.93 8.98
C ILE A 624 52.24 32.84 7.98
N GLN A 625 52.34 31.57 8.39
CA GLN A 625 51.94 30.43 7.60
C GLN A 625 50.47 30.13 7.90
N LEU A 626 49.65 30.18 6.87
CA LEU A 626 48.23 29.86 6.94
C LEU A 626 47.96 28.53 6.24
N GLN A 627 47.19 27.66 6.88
CA GLN A 627 46.60 26.49 6.24
C GLN A 627 45.09 26.63 6.19
N LEU A 628 44.56 26.63 5.00
CA LEU A 628 43.14 26.83 4.69
C LEU A 628 42.61 25.57 4.00
N VAL A 629 41.40 25.20 4.31
CA VAL A 629 40.72 24.06 3.69
C VAL A 629 39.39 24.56 3.13
N GLU A 630 39.12 24.25 1.88
CA GLU A 630 37.83 24.47 1.24
C GLU A 630 36.79 23.57 1.92
N THR A 631 35.65 24.09 2.25
CA THR A 631 34.57 23.34 2.91
C THR A 631 33.40 23.05 2.00
#